data_4f5bd0f857d5022bf9c094f1c3fa2ac1
#
_entry.id   4f5bd0f857d5022bf9c094f1c3fa2ac1
#
_cell.length_a   1.000
_cell.length_b   1.000
_cell.length_c   1.000
_cell.angle_alpha   90.00
_cell.angle_beta   90.00
_cell.angle_gamma   90.00
#
_symmetry.space_group_name_H-M   'P 1'
#
loop_
_entity.id
_entity.type
_entity.pdbx_description
1 polymer ?
#
loop_
_entity_poly.entity_id
_entity_poly.type
_entity_poly.pdbx_seq_one_letter_code
_entity_poly.pdbx_strand_id
1 'polypeptide(L)'
;MAFAMRPEWKDEPVSTTGASYVEPSATDLIKPGRRVAHLFPRSVMEEYVLQRVTERVWWVSRHFYGSLFYVGTRGVLLLDPFLGGADATVKAVASVTDLPVTAVVYSHFHADHVGGARRLFELLASAPPRVIASENTAIWMERFGSDLPWPTDVLEWPSGSLSFEDVTLRLRGLPRPGHAPDHAVFLLEEERVGHSADLINIDQLPFGGFAGQDPLVLFKPNLEFARSLEFDWFCGGHGNIGEKSDFDFYLTYLDEVAGLVNEYVPRPEVVPDLSLTDYLGGLDEASRSRLLTGLDNHFGLYLYGRQIAAGHPPAGGGGNPFMSGTIGEWATERKEAVDAAVPRIIERLRPTYGRMYNFDDAQPGNVRLMAMAIQPSLTNR
;
A
#
# COMPACT_ATOMS: atom_id res chain seq x y z
N MET A 1 -1.42 1.71 -35.80
CA MET A 1 -2.80 2.24 -35.89
C MET A 1 -2.84 3.47 -35.02
N ALA A 2 -3.03 4.64 -35.59
CA ALA A 2 -3.22 5.86 -34.81
C ALA A 2 -4.54 5.70 -34.06
N PHE A 3 -4.52 5.70 -32.73
CA PHE A 3 -5.70 5.77 -31.91
C PHE A 3 -6.35 7.14 -32.17
N ALA A 4 -7.34 7.15 -33.08
CA ALA A 4 -8.18 8.30 -33.30
C ALA A 4 -9.01 8.50 -32.03
N MET A 5 -8.96 9.71 -31.52
CA MET A 5 -9.73 10.22 -30.39
C MET A 5 -9.45 9.50 -29.07
N ARG A 6 -8.39 9.95 -28.41
CA ARG A 6 -8.36 9.91 -26.94
C ARG A 6 -9.64 10.62 -26.50
N PRO A 7 -10.55 9.96 -25.74
CA PRO A 7 -11.62 10.71 -25.12
C PRO A 7 -10.95 11.89 -24.44
N GLU A 8 -11.48 13.09 -24.61
CA GLU A 8 -10.94 14.28 -23.96
C GLU A 8 -10.74 13.92 -22.49
N TRP A 9 -9.50 13.74 -22.08
CA TRP A 9 -9.16 13.51 -20.69
C TRP A 9 -9.44 14.83 -19.98
N LYS A 10 -10.72 14.98 -19.61
CA LYS A 10 -11.21 16.18 -18.98
C LYS A 10 -10.58 16.24 -17.61
N ASP A 11 -10.02 17.39 -17.31
CA ASP A 11 -9.57 17.79 -15.99
C ASP A 11 -8.58 16.82 -15.32
N GLU A 12 -7.29 17.04 -15.56
CA GLU A 12 -6.23 16.46 -14.75
C GLU A 12 -6.58 16.68 -13.27
N PRO A 13 -6.53 15.66 -12.40
CA PRO A 13 -6.67 15.86 -10.96
C PRO A 13 -5.65 16.87 -10.46
N VAL A 14 -5.97 17.56 -9.36
CA VAL A 14 -4.98 18.41 -8.71
C VAL A 14 -3.95 17.52 -8.03
N SER A 15 -2.66 17.78 -8.30
CA SER A 15 -1.57 17.07 -7.65
C SER A 15 -1.61 17.25 -6.13
N THR A 16 -1.35 16.17 -5.39
CA THR A 16 -1.29 16.17 -3.93
C THR A 16 -0.18 17.07 -3.37
N THR A 17 0.87 17.28 -4.15
CA THR A 17 2.05 18.08 -3.76
C THR A 17 2.15 19.41 -4.51
N GLY A 18 1.14 19.74 -5.33
CA GLY A 18 1.18 20.92 -6.19
C GLY A 18 2.14 20.79 -7.37
N ALA A 19 2.54 19.58 -7.72
CA ALA A 19 3.39 19.32 -8.88
C ALA A 19 2.68 19.69 -10.19
N SER A 20 3.46 19.99 -11.24
CA SER A 20 2.95 20.20 -12.58
C SER A 20 3.06 18.91 -13.39
N TYR A 21 2.10 18.70 -14.29
CA TYR A 21 2.06 17.51 -15.14
C TYR A 21 2.82 17.68 -16.45
N VAL A 22 3.48 16.61 -16.88
CA VAL A 22 4.25 16.52 -18.13
C VAL A 22 3.92 15.25 -18.88
N GLU A 23 4.08 15.27 -20.22
CA GLU A 23 3.97 14.06 -21.02
C GLU A 23 5.08 13.06 -20.61
N PRO A 24 4.77 11.76 -20.51
CA PRO A 24 5.78 10.74 -20.21
C PRO A 24 6.84 10.66 -21.31
N SER A 25 8.08 10.45 -20.93
CA SER A 25 9.21 10.35 -21.87
C SER A 25 10.15 9.22 -21.45
N ALA A 26 10.47 8.32 -22.40
CA ALA A 26 11.49 7.29 -22.23
C ALA A 26 12.92 7.86 -22.34
N THR A 27 13.10 9.07 -22.86
CA THR A 27 14.40 9.70 -23.14
C THR A 27 14.72 10.87 -22.22
N ASP A 28 13.71 11.68 -21.89
CA ASP A 28 13.91 12.86 -21.06
C ASP A 28 13.74 12.53 -19.58
N LEU A 29 14.68 13.02 -18.76
CA LEU A 29 14.59 12.87 -17.31
C LEU A 29 13.38 13.65 -16.76
N ILE A 30 12.61 13.00 -15.90
CA ILE A 30 11.62 13.73 -15.10
C ILE A 30 12.32 14.71 -14.17
N LYS A 31 11.75 15.90 -14.01
CA LYS A 31 12.33 16.93 -13.14
C LYS A 31 11.60 16.98 -11.80
N PRO A 32 12.27 17.39 -10.71
CA PRO A 32 11.61 17.61 -9.43
C PRO A 32 10.37 18.50 -9.56
N GLY A 33 9.31 18.18 -8.82
CA GLY A 33 8.03 18.86 -8.90
C GLY A 33 7.24 18.58 -10.18
N ARG A 34 7.56 17.51 -10.90
CA ARG A 34 6.81 17.07 -12.09
C ARG A 34 6.18 15.70 -11.86
N ARG A 35 5.03 15.49 -12.49
CA ARG A 35 4.30 14.21 -12.52
C ARG A 35 3.93 13.86 -13.95
N VAL A 36 3.80 12.59 -14.24
CA VAL A 36 3.30 12.12 -15.53
C VAL A 36 1.84 12.49 -15.68
N ALA A 37 1.52 13.18 -16.77
CA ALA A 37 0.17 13.63 -17.08
C ALA A 37 -0.76 12.47 -17.43
N HIS A 38 -2.03 12.60 -17.02
CA HIS A 38 -3.11 11.65 -17.34
C HIS A 38 -2.78 10.20 -17.04
N LEU A 39 -2.00 9.97 -15.95
CA LEU A 39 -1.48 8.65 -15.64
C LEU A 39 -2.58 7.58 -15.57
N PHE A 40 -3.68 7.85 -14.87
CA PHE A 40 -4.73 6.86 -14.67
C PHE A 40 -5.37 6.40 -15.98
N PRO A 41 -5.91 7.28 -16.84
CA PRO A 41 -6.42 6.84 -18.13
C PRO A 41 -5.33 6.24 -19.04
N ARG A 42 -4.10 6.78 -19.02
CA ARG A 42 -2.99 6.22 -19.81
C ARG A 42 -2.66 4.79 -19.41
N SER A 43 -2.49 4.55 -18.12
CA SER A 43 -2.10 3.22 -17.59
C SER A 43 -3.10 2.12 -17.93
N VAL A 44 -4.37 2.48 -18.18
CA VAL A 44 -5.42 1.54 -18.59
C VAL A 44 -5.53 1.41 -20.11
N MET A 45 -5.39 2.52 -20.85
CA MET A 45 -5.66 2.57 -22.29
C MET A 45 -4.43 2.35 -23.16
N GLU A 46 -3.24 2.72 -22.68
CA GLU A 46 -1.97 2.52 -23.39
C GLU A 46 -1.38 1.15 -23.01
N GLU A 47 -0.53 0.59 -23.84
CA GLU A 47 0.13 -0.69 -23.58
C GLU A 47 0.98 -0.61 -22.31
N TYR A 48 1.66 0.50 -22.10
CA TYR A 48 2.35 0.91 -20.88
C TYR A 48 2.63 2.41 -20.92
N VAL A 49 2.88 2.99 -19.76
CA VAL A 49 3.43 4.34 -19.60
C VAL A 49 4.88 4.18 -19.17
N LEU A 50 5.81 4.89 -19.82
CA LEU A 50 7.24 4.79 -19.54
C LEU A 50 7.84 6.17 -19.32
N GLN A 51 8.52 6.37 -18.20
CA GLN A 51 9.20 7.60 -17.84
C GLN A 51 10.64 7.35 -17.40
N ARG A 52 11.59 8.07 -17.99
CA ARG A 52 12.98 8.06 -17.52
C ARG A 52 13.11 8.85 -16.22
N VAL A 53 13.63 8.22 -15.16
CA VAL A 53 13.72 8.80 -13.80
C VAL A 53 15.12 9.34 -13.53
N THR A 54 16.15 8.54 -13.82
CA THR A 54 17.56 8.91 -13.74
C THR A 54 18.27 8.54 -15.04
N GLU A 55 19.58 8.69 -15.11
CA GLU A 55 20.34 8.26 -16.29
C GLU A 55 20.14 6.77 -16.59
N ARG A 56 19.90 5.96 -15.56
CA ARG A 56 19.88 4.48 -15.65
C ARG A 56 18.63 3.83 -15.04
N VAL A 57 17.66 4.62 -14.54
CA VAL A 57 16.41 4.11 -13.98
C VAL A 57 15.22 4.61 -14.77
N TRP A 58 14.33 3.70 -15.10
CA TRP A 58 13.01 3.99 -15.69
C TRP A 58 11.91 3.51 -14.79
N TRP A 59 10.82 4.25 -14.79
CA TRP A 59 9.55 3.87 -14.18
C TRP A 59 8.56 3.48 -15.26
N VAL A 60 7.92 2.33 -15.10
CA VAL A 60 6.90 1.79 -15.99
C VAL A 60 5.58 1.62 -15.24
N SER A 61 4.48 2.01 -15.87
CA SER A 61 3.14 1.84 -15.28
C SER A 61 2.16 1.20 -16.26
N ARG A 62 1.28 0.35 -15.72
CA ARG A 62 0.13 -0.23 -16.40
C ARG A 62 -0.94 -0.63 -15.39
N HIS A 63 -2.23 -0.40 -15.72
CA HIS A 63 -3.38 -0.78 -14.91
C HIS A 63 -3.28 -0.30 -13.45
N PHE A 64 -2.84 0.95 -13.25
CA PHE A 64 -2.62 1.59 -11.94
C PHE A 64 -1.43 1.06 -11.13
N TYR A 65 -0.71 0.02 -11.62
CA TYR A 65 0.54 -0.43 -11.02
C TYR A 65 1.72 0.31 -11.59
N GLY A 66 2.73 0.52 -10.77
CA GLY A 66 3.99 1.11 -11.16
C GLY A 66 5.18 0.31 -10.65
N SER A 67 6.21 0.19 -11.46
CA SER A 67 7.44 -0.52 -11.16
C SER A 67 8.65 0.25 -11.69
N LEU A 68 9.84 -0.17 -11.26
CA LEU A 68 11.11 0.42 -11.68
C LEU A 68 11.98 -0.64 -12.36
N PHE A 69 12.78 -0.20 -13.31
CA PHE A 69 13.90 -1.00 -13.75
C PHE A 69 15.18 -0.16 -13.91
N TYR A 70 16.30 -0.76 -13.53
CA TYR A 70 17.64 -0.20 -13.65
C TYR A 70 18.38 -0.90 -14.79
N VAL A 71 18.98 -0.12 -15.67
CA VAL A 71 19.77 -0.62 -16.80
C VAL A 71 21.24 -0.58 -16.43
N GLY A 72 21.80 -1.77 -16.18
CA GLY A 72 23.19 -1.98 -15.87
C GLY A 72 24.10 -1.92 -17.10
N THR A 73 25.28 -2.49 -16.99
CA THR A 73 26.26 -2.60 -18.10
C THR A 73 26.12 -3.91 -18.87
N ARG A 74 25.54 -4.95 -18.27
CA ARG A 74 25.39 -6.28 -18.83
C ARG A 74 23.98 -6.85 -18.68
N GLY A 75 23.13 -6.22 -17.86
CA GLY A 75 21.78 -6.68 -17.59
C GLY A 75 20.89 -5.62 -16.97
N VAL A 76 19.63 -5.97 -16.84
CA VAL A 76 18.58 -5.13 -16.24
C VAL A 76 18.13 -5.75 -14.91
N LEU A 77 18.00 -4.91 -13.89
CA LEU A 77 17.35 -5.21 -12.62
C LEU A 77 15.92 -4.64 -12.66
N LEU A 78 14.92 -5.50 -12.51
CA LEU A 78 13.50 -5.13 -12.44
C LEU A 78 13.02 -5.21 -10.99
N LEU A 79 12.31 -4.21 -10.50
CA LEU A 79 11.64 -4.23 -9.20
C LEU A 79 10.14 -4.51 -9.44
N ASP A 80 9.58 -5.47 -8.71
CA ASP A 80 8.18 -5.89 -8.78
C ASP A 80 7.63 -6.21 -10.18
N PRO A 81 7.62 -7.47 -10.56
CA PRO A 81 6.91 -7.94 -11.75
C PRO A 81 5.41 -8.01 -11.44
N PHE A 82 4.72 -6.87 -11.44
CA PHE A 82 3.33 -6.76 -11.01
C PHE A 82 2.36 -7.57 -11.88
N LEU A 83 1.24 -7.95 -11.28
CA LEU A 83 0.22 -8.80 -11.89
C LEU A 83 -0.32 -8.16 -13.20
N GLY A 84 -0.31 -8.94 -14.28
CA GLY A 84 -0.76 -8.48 -15.60
C GLY A 84 0.19 -7.52 -16.31
N GLY A 85 1.36 -7.18 -15.72
CA GLY A 85 2.32 -6.24 -16.28
C GLY A 85 3.49 -6.84 -17.06
N ALA A 86 3.73 -8.15 -16.96
CA ALA A 86 4.97 -8.77 -17.46
C ALA A 86 5.25 -8.50 -18.95
N ASP A 87 4.26 -8.71 -19.83
CA ASP A 87 4.41 -8.48 -21.28
C ASP A 87 4.73 -6.99 -21.58
N ALA A 88 4.05 -6.07 -20.90
CA ALA A 88 4.26 -4.64 -21.03
C ALA A 88 5.64 -4.22 -20.53
N THR A 89 6.06 -4.75 -19.39
CA THR A 89 7.36 -4.44 -18.78
C THR A 89 8.51 -4.94 -19.67
N VAL A 90 8.42 -6.16 -20.21
CA VAL A 90 9.43 -6.68 -21.16
C VAL A 90 9.54 -5.79 -22.39
N LYS A 91 8.42 -5.35 -22.96
CA LYS A 91 8.42 -4.41 -24.09
C LYS A 91 8.98 -3.03 -23.72
N ALA A 92 8.65 -2.52 -22.55
CA ALA A 92 9.18 -1.27 -22.04
C ALA A 92 10.71 -1.34 -21.89
N VAL A 93 11.25 -2.41 -21.30
CA VAL A 93 12.69 -2.65 -21.22
C VAL A 93 13.31 -2.71 -22.61
N ALA A 94 12.75 -3.51 -23.53
CA ALA A 94 13.26 -3.65 -24.88
C ALA A 94 13.21 -2.36 -25.72
N SER A 95 12.35 -1.39 -25.37
CA SER A 95 12.31 -0.07 -26.00
C SER A 95 13.47 0.85 -25.56
N VAL A 96 14.15 0.49 -24.47
CA VAL A 96 15.24 1.27 -23.86
C VAL A 96 16.60 0.64 -24.11
N THR A 97 16.70 -0.69 -24.07
CA THR A 97 17.97 -1.42 -24.13
C THR A 97 17.81 -2.82 -24.72
N ASP A 98 18.85 -3.31 -25.37
CA ASP A 98 18.95 -4.72 -25.81
C ASP A 98 19.49 -5.66 -24.72
N LEU A 99 19.83 -5.13 -23.52
CA LEU A 99 20.33 -5.92 -22.42
C LEU A 99 19.23 -6.81 -21.82
N PRO A 100 19.54 -8.06 -21.44
CA PRO A 100 18.58 -8.97 -20.85
C PRO A 100 18.19 -8.54 -19.42
N VAL A 101 16.95 -8.85 -19.00
CA VAL A 101 16.58 -8.80 -17.58
C VAL A 101 17.27 -9.98 -16.88
N THR A 102 18.20 -9.67 -15.98
CA THR A 102 19.05 -10.67 -15.30
C THR A 102 18.75 -10.81 -13.79
N ALA A 103 17.99 -9.88 -13.25
CA ALA A 103 17.52 -9.93 -11.86
C ALA A 103 16.14 -9.30 -11.69
N VAL A 104 15.37 -9.83 -10.74
CA VAL A 104 14.06 -9.35 -10.34
C VAL A 104 14.02 -9.20 -8.83
N VAL A 105 13.46 -8.11 -8.31
CA VAL A 105 13.25 -7.89 -6.88
C VAL A 105 11.78 -8.08 -6.56
N TYR A 106 11.46 -8.77 -5.48
CA TYR A 106 10.14 -8.79 -4.87
C TYR A 106 10.14 -7.86 -3.67
N SER A 107 9.34 -6.79 -3.72
CA SER A 107 9.28 -5.82 -2.63
C SER A 107 8.62 -6.40 -1.38
N HIS A 108 7.54 -7.15 -1.57
CA HIS A 108 6.82 -7.90 -0.55
C HIS A 108 6.01 -9.03 -1.21
N PHE A 109 5.39 -9.92 -0.42
CA PHE A 109 4.80 -11.16 -0.94
C PHE A 109 3.42 -11.01 -1.62
N HIS A 110 2.81 -9.84 -1.67
CA HIS A 110 1.47 -9.65 -2.23
C HIS A 110 1.44 -9.90 -3.74
N ALA A 111 0.42 -10.67 -4.17
CA ALA A 111 0.32 -11.18 -5.52
C ALA A 111 0.14 -10.10 -6.59
N ASP A 112 -0.43 -8.96 -6.25
CA ASP A 112 -0.62 -7.85 -7.17
C ASP A 112 0.70 -7.18 -7.57
N HIS A 113 1.75 -7.24 -6.72
CA HIS A 113 3.09 -6.72 -7.01
C HIS A 113 4.06 -7.77 -7.56
N VAL A 114 3.95 -9.02 -7.14
CA VAL A 114 4.90 -10.06 -7.60
C VAL A 114 4.26 -11.14 -8.47
N GLY A 115 2.93 -11.14 -8.61
CA GLY A 115 2.19 -12.18 -9.33
C GLY A 115 2.44 -12.24 -10.85
N GLY A 116 3.01 -11.21 -11.43
CA GLY A 116 3.46 -11.23 -12.83
C GLY A 116 4.75 -12.04 -13.06
N ALA A 117 5.46 -12.45 -11.98
CA ALA A 117 6.74 -13.15 -12.09
C ALA A 117 6.64 -14.46 -12.88
N ARG A 118 5.58 -15.25 -12.74
CA ARG A 118 5.38 -16.46 -13.51
C ARG A 118 5.42 -16.16 -15.02
N ARG A 119 4.61 -15.20 -15.46
CA ARG A 119 4.56 -14.79 -16.86
C ARG A 119 5.88 -14.20 -17.34
N LEU A 120 6.53 -13.40 -16.52
CA LEU A 120 7.85 -12.85 -16.83
C LEU A 120 8.88 -13.97 -17.07
N PHE A 121 8.90 -15.01 -16.23
CA PHE A 121 9.81 -16.14 -16.38
C PHE A 121 9.52 -16.99 -17.63
N GLU A 122 8.24 -17.11 -18.04
CA GLU A 122 7.88 -17.74 -19.32
C GLU A 122 8.46 -16.94 -20.50
N LEU A 123 8.35 -15.61 -20.48
CA LEU A 123 8.88 -14.74 -21.53
C LEU A 123 10.41 -14.78 -21.60
N LEU A 124 11.08 -14.99 -20.46
CA LEU A 124 12.54 -15.01 -20.31
C LEU A 124 13.09 -16.44 -20.14
N ALA A 125 12.36 -17.46 -20.56
CA ALA A 125 12.71 -18.87 -20.30
C ALA A 125 14.10 -19.31 -20.82
N SER A 126 14.63 -18.65 -21.84
CA SER A 126 15.98 -18.93 -22.39
C SER A 126 17.12 -18.47 -21.45
N ALA A 127 16.87 -17.50 -20.59
CA ALA A 127 17.80 -16.96 -19.60
C ALA A 127 17.00 -16.41 -18.41
N PRO A 128 16.48 -17.27 -17.51
CA PRO A 128 15.65 -16.84 -16.40
C PRO A 128 16.47 -15.97 -15.44
N PRO A 129 15.90 -14.82 -14.99
CA PRO A 129 16.57 -13.94 -14.06
C PRO A 129 16.67 -14.56 -12.67
N ARG A 130 17.67 -14.14 -11.89
CA ARG A 130 17.69 -14.44 -10.46
C ARG A 130 16.61 -13.62 -9.74
N VAL A 131 16.09 -14.13 -8.64
CA VAL A 131 15.08 -13.47 -7.81
C VAL A 131 15.72 -13.02 -6.52
N ILE A 132 15.57 -11.74 -6.21
CA ILE A 132 16.06 -11.09 -4.99
C ILE A 132 14.85 -10.74 -4.12
N ALA A 133 14.88 -11.14 -2.85
CA ALA A 133 13.82 -10.82 -1.90
C ALA A 133 14.38 -10.69 -0.47
N SER A 134 13.59 -10.17 0.45
CA SER A 134 13.95 -10.20 1.88
C SER A 134 13.75 -11.59 2.48
N GLU A 135 14.42 -11.87 3.61
CA GLU A 135 14.15 -13.06 4.42
C GLU A 135 12.67 -13.18 4.78
N ASN A 136 12.05 -12.06 5.16
CA ASN A 136 10.63 -12.04 5.50
C ASN A 136 9.76 -12.37 4.30
N THR A 137 10.06 -11.84 3.10
CA THR A 137 9.32 -12.17 1.88
C THR A 137 9.41 -13.68 1.58
N ALA A 138 10.60 -14.28 1.67
CA ALA A 138 10.78 -15.70 1.47
C ALA A 138 9.96 -16.54 2.49
N ILE A 139 9.98 -16.16 3.78
CA ILE A 139 9.20 -16.82 4.84
C ILE A 139 7.70 -16.76 4.54
N TRP A 140 7.18 -15.60 4.11
CA TRP A 140 5.76 -15.45 3.85
C TRP A 140 5.32 -16.14 2.55
N MET A 141 6.16 -16.13 1.52
CA MET A 141 5.93 -16.93 0.31
C MET A 141 5.81 -18.43 0.66
N GLU A 142 6.67 -18.94 1.53
CA GLU A 142 6.61 -20.33 2.00
C GLU A 142 5.31 -20.62 2.75
N ARG A 143 4.97 -19.77 3.72
CA ARG A 143 3.77 -19.93 4.55
C ARG A 143 2.47 -19.94 3.75
N PHE A 144 2.40 -19.14 2.69
CA PHE A 144 1.23 -19.08 1.82
C PHE A 144 1.29 -20.08 0.67
N GLY A 145 2.34 -20.90 0.58
CA GLY A 145 2.49 -21.88 -0.48
C GLY A 145 2.58 -21.24 -1.87
N SER A 146 3.34 -20.15 -1.97
CA SER A 146 3.53 -19.43 -3.24
C SER A 146 4.13 -20.36 -4.30
N ASP A 147 3.59 -20.30 -5.51
CA ASP A 147 4.07 -21.05 -6.68
C ASP A 147 4.85 -20.16 -7.66
N LEU A 148 5.19 -18.93 -7.24
CA LEU A 148 6.05 -18.02 -8.00
C LEU A 148 7.51 -18.48 -7.99
N PRO A 149 8.33 -18.01 -8.96
CA PRO A 149 9.78 -18.26 -8.94
C PRO A 149 10.37 -17.90 -7.58
N TRP A 150 11.09 -18.86 -6.98
CA TRP A 150 11.61 -18.72 -5.63
C TRP A 150 12.82 -17.78 -5.56
N PRO A 151 12.98 -16.99 -4.47
CA PRO A 151 14.15 -16.16 -4.28
C PRO A 151 15.46 -16.97 -4.31
N THR A 152 16.38 -16.57 -5.19
CA THR A 152 17.72 -17.13 -5.31
C THR A 152 18.73 -16.37 -4.46
N ASP A 153 18.44 -15.10 -4.21
CA ASP A 153 19.25 -14.19 -3.40
C ASP A 153 18.36 -13.60 -2.29
N VAL A 154 18.66 -13.96 -1.06
CA VAL A 154 17.88 -13.54 0.11
C VAL A 154 18.65 -12.48 0.88
N LEU A 155 18.03 -11.30 1.04
CA LEU A 155 18.60 -10.20 1.81
C LEU A 155 18.22 -10.30 3.28
N GLU A 156 19.20 -10.10 4.16
CA GLU A 156 19.01 -10.09 5.60
C GLU A 156 17.98 -9.05 6.04
N TRP A 157 17.05 -9.45 6.90
CA TRP A 157 16.07 -8.56 7.51
C TRP A 157 16.57 -7.99 8.85
N PRO A 158 16.35 -6.72 9.19
CA PRO A 158 15.62 -5.67 8.44
C PRO A 158 16.54 -4.80 7.57
N SER A 159 17.81 -5.16 7.41
CA SER A 159 18.77 -4.34 6.68
C SER A 159 19.81 -5.21 5.98
N GLY A 160 19.55 -5.51 4.74
CA GLY A 160 20.46 -6.23 3.85
C GLY A 160 20.85 -5.39 2.63
N SER A 161 21.87 -5.80 1.93
CA SER A 161 22.24 -5.19 0.65
C SER A 161 22.91 -6.18 -0.29
N LEU A 162 22.83 -5.88 -1.58
CA LEU A 162 23.41 -6.66 -2.65
C LEU A 162 23.89 -5.70 -3.75
N SER A 163 25.09 -5.95 -4.29
CA SER A 163 25.55 -5.23 -5.47
C SER A 163 24.98 -5.88 -6.73
N PHE A 164 24.30 -5.07 -7.54
CA PHE A 164 23.92 -5.42 -8.89
C PHE A 164 24.75 -4.58 -9.84
N GLU A 165 25.80 -5.20 -10.37
CA GLU A 165 26.81 -4.50 -11.17
C GLU A 165 27.41 -3.30 -10.44
N ASP A 166 27.09 -2.10 -10.85
CA ASP A 166 27.59 -0.83 -10.31
C ASP A 166 26.52 -0.06 -9.48
N VAL A 167 25.41 -0.71 -9.12
CA VAL A 167 24.41 -0.17 -8.20
C VAL A 167 24.27 -1.06 -6.96
N THR A 168 24.14 -0.45 -5.81
CA THR A 168 23.82 -1.12 -4.54
C THR A 168 22.30 -1.12 -4.34
N LEU A 169 21.72 -2.31 -4.36
CA LEU A 169 20.36 -2.53 -3.89
C LEU A 169 20.37 -2.72 -2.38
N ARG A 170 19.76 -1.80 -1.65
CA ARG A 170 19.67 -1.87 -0.19
C ARG A 170 18.23 -2.07 0.26
N LEU A 171 18.03 -3.06 1.12
CA LEU A 171 16.79 -3.30 1.86
C LEU A 171 16.77 -2.48 3.16
N ARG A 172 15.64 -1.85 3.45
CA ARG A 172 15.33 -1.22 4.72
C ARG A 172 13.91 -1.62 5.16
N GLY A 173 13.84 -2.64 6.02
CA GLY A 173 12.57 -3.09 6.61
C GLY A 173 11.90 -1.99 7.39
N LEU A 174 10.58 -1.84 7.23
CA LEU A 174 9.83 -0.86 8.01
C LEU A 174 9.86 -1.22 9.49
N PRO A 175 9.97 -0.24 10.41
CA PRO A 175 10.08 -0.50 11.84
C PRO A 175 8.89 -1.26 12.43
N ARG A 176 7.71 -1.01 11.87
CA ARG A 176 6.44 -1.59 12.31
C ARG A 176 5.53 -1.83 11.11
N PRO A 177 5.84 -2.82 10.27
CA PRO A 177 5.09 -3.06 9.04
C PRO A 177 3.60 -3.26 9.36
N GLY A 178 2.74 -2.46 8.71
CA GLY A 178 1.29 -2.50 8.92
C GLY A 178 0.52 -3.05 7.73
N HIS A 179 1.05 -2.88 6.50
CA HIS A 179 0.42 -3.38 5.29
C HIS A 179 0.71 -4.88 5.08
N ALA A 180 1.97 -5.26 5.17
CA ALA A 180 2.43 -6.64 5.06
C ALA A 180 3.62 -6.85 6.00
N PRO A 181 3.80 -8.05 6.60
CA PRO A 181 4.85 -8.29 7.60
C PRO A 181 6.28 -8.27 7.05
N ASP A 182 6.44 -8.31 5.73
CA ASP A 182 7.69 -8.20 4.99
C ASP A 182 7.86 -6.82 4.30
N HIS A 183 7.04 -5.83 4.68
CA HIS A 183 7.02 -4.53 4.05
C HIS A 183 8.32 -3.76 4.30
N ALA A 184 8.98 -3.35 3.22
CA ALA A 184 10.29 -2.73 3.24
C ALA A 184 10.44 -1.65 2.16
N VAL A 185 11.41 -0.77 2.33
CA VAL A 185 11.89 0.13 1.28
C VAL A 185 13.15 -0.48 0.66
N PHE A 186 13.17 -0.59 -0.66
CA PHE A 186 14.35 -0.91 -1.45
C PHE A 186 14.93 0.36 -2.04
N LEU A 187 16.23 0.53 -1.93
CA LEU A 187 16.95 1.70 -2.44
C LEU A 187 17.95 1.26 -3.50
N LEU A 188 17.95 1.95 -4.64
CA LEU A 188 19.05 1.97 -5.60
C LEU A 188 19.95 3.14 -5.20
N GLU A 189 20.98 2.88 -4.37
CA GLU A 189 21.68 3.92 -3.60
C GLU A 189 22.35 4.96 -4.50
N GLU A 190 23.11 4.54 -5.49
CA GLU A 190 23.84 5.42 -6.40
C GLU A 190 22.90 6.24 -7.29
N GLU A 191 21.72 5.72 -7.58
CA GLU A 191 20.67 6.39 -8.36
C GLU A 191 19.75 7.27 -7.50
N ARG A 192 19.81 7.14 -6.16
CA ARG A 192 18.96 7.82 -5.19
C ARG A 192 17.46 7.61 -5.47
N VAL A 193 17.11 6.37 -5.78
CA VAL A 193 15.73 5.96 -6.08
C VAL A 193 15.25 4.95 -5.04
N GLY A 194 14.09 5.23 -4.43
CA GLY A 194 13.41 4.35 -3.48
C GLY A 194 12.21 3.65 -4.09
N HIS A 195 11.94 2.44 -3.64
CA HIS A 195 10.76 1.67 -4.00
C HIS A 195 10.19 0.95 -2.78
N SER A 196 8.90 1.13 -2.55
CA SER A 196 8.14 0.36 -1.56
C SER A 196 6.69 0.34 -2.00
N ALA A 197 6.28 -0.77 -2.61
CA ALA A 197 4.89 -0.93 -3.02
C ALA A 197 3.97 -0.86 -1.80
N ASP A 198 2.83 -0.17 -1.94
CA ASP A 198 1.75 -0.02 -0.94
C ASP A 198 2.10 0.76 0.34
N LEU A 199 3.28 1.41 0.39
CA LEU A 199 3.56 2.31 1.50
C LEU A 199 2.80 3.63 1.33
N ILE A 200 2.92 4.26 0.15
CA ILE A 200 2.14 5.43 -0.25
C ILE A 200 1.73 5.33 -1.73
N ASN A 201 0.56 5.83 -2.05
CA ASN A 201 0.08 5.93 -3.42
C ASN A 201 0.41 7.33 -3.95
N ILE A 202 1.38 7.41 -4.85
CA ILE A 202 1.92 8.70 -5.30
C ILE A 202 0.88 9.49 -6.09
N ASP A 203 0.77 10.78 -5.76
CA ASP A 203 -0.10 11.77 -6.43
C ASP A 203 -1.60 11.42 -6.35
N GLN A 204 -1.99 10.73 -5.29
CA GLN A 204 -3.38 10.40 -4.97
C GLN A 204 -3.58 10.26 -3.46
N LEU A 205 -4.82 10.31 -3.03
CA LEU A 205 -5.17 9.97 -1.66
C LEU A 205 -5.00 8.47 -1.41
N PRO A 206 -4.70 8.04 -0.16
CA PRO A 206 -4.69 6.63 0.15
C PRO A 206 -6.01 5.99 -0.24
N PHE A 207 -5.98 4.78 -0.79
CA PHE A 207 -7.19 4.00 -1.06
C PHE A 207 -8.01 3.84 0.23
N GLY A 208 -9.31 3.54 0.09
CA GLY A 208 -10.18 3.40 1.24
C GLY A 208 -9.61 2.48 2.32
N GLY A 209 -9.57 2.97 3.56
CA GLY A 209 -8.91 2.29 4.66
C GLY A 209 -7.38 2.43 4.64
N PHE A 210 -6.86 3.54 4.15
CA PHE A 210 -5.42 3.83 4.06
C PHE A 210 -4.61 2.73 3.37
N ALA A 211 -5.16 2.19 2.28
CA ALA A 211 -4.52 1.13 1.50
C ALA A 211 -4.14 -0.12 2.33
N GLY A 212 -4.98 -0.48 3.32
CA GLY A 212 -4.76 -1.67 4.14
C GLY A 212 -3.71 -1.51 5.24
N GLN A 213 -3.33 -0.30 5.62
CA GLN A 213 -2.43 -0.07 6.76
C GLN A 213 -3.11 -0.45 8.08
N ASP A 214 -2.70 -1.57 8.66
CA ASP A 214 -3.31 -2.12 9.85
C ASP A 214 -2.27 -2.69 10.85
N PRO A 215 -2.24 -2.23 12.08
CA PRO A 215 -3.03 -1.12 12.64
C PRO A 215 -2.55 0.25 12.15
N LEU A 216 -3.49 1.13 11.85
CA LEU A 216 -3.20 2.47 11.28
C LEU A 216 -2.27 3.32 12.15
N VAL A 217 -2.28 3.13 13.47
CA VAL A 217 -1.39 3.85 14.40
C VAL A 217 0.09 3.59 14.12
N LEU A 218 0.43 2.52 13.42
CA LEU A 218 1.80 2.19 13.02
C LEU A 218 2.21 2.86 11.69
N PHE A 219 1.25 3.42 10.96
CA PHE A 219 1.51 3.99 9.64
C PHE A 219 2.41 5.23 9.71
N LYS A 220 2.09 6.17 10.60
CA LYS A 220 2.87 7.41 10.75
C LYS A 220 4.37 7.16 11.03
N PRO A 221 4.77 6.30 12.00
CA PRO A 221 6.17 5.95 12.20
C PRO A 221 6.85 5.33 10.97
N ASN A 222 6.11 4.55 10.16
CA ASN A 222 6.64 3.97 8.93
C ASN A 222 6.87 5.04 7.84
N LEU A 223 5.95 6.00 7.72
CA LEU A 223 6.11 7.13 6.81
C LEU A 223 7.31 8.01 7.19
N GLU A 224 7.45 8.34 8.49
CA GLU A 224 8.57 9.12 9.02
C GLU A 224 9.91 8.42 8.77
N PHE A 225 9.96 7.11 9.02
CA PHE A 225 11.14 6.29 8.74
C PHE A 225 11.48 6.31 7.24
N ALA A 226 10.53 5.98 6.36
CA ALA A 226 10.79 5.94 4.92
C ALA A 226 11.21 7.31 4.38
N ARG A 227 10.55 8.40 4.84
CA ARG A 227 10.91 9.78 4.48
C ARG A 227 12.33 10.13 4.88
N SER A 228 12.86 9.57 5.98
CA SER A 228 14.23 9.84 6.46
C SER A 228 15.32 9.18 5.61
N LEU A 229 14.98 8.22 4.75
CA LEU A 229 15.94 7.52 3.90
C LEU A 229 16.45 8.43 2.77
N GLU A 230 17.62 8.09 2.23
CA GLU A 230 18.29 8.89 1.21
C GLU A 230 17.83 8.48 -0.21
N PHE A 231 16.85 9.20 -0.72
CA PHE A 231 16.38 9.11 -2.11
C PHE A 231 15.90 10.50 -2.59
N ASP A 232 15.87 10.67 -3.90
CA ASP A 232 15.30 11.84 -4.58
C ASP A 232 13.97 11.46 -5.27
N TRP A 233 13.87 10.22 -5.75
CA TRP A 233 12.69 9.67 -6.40
C TRP A 233 12.14 8.46 -5.66
N PHE A 234 10.81 8.30 -5.71
CA PHE A 234 10.14 7.20 -5.01
C PHE A 234 9.02 6.59 -5.86
N CYS A 235 8.98 5.24 -5.91
CA CYS A 235 7.88 4.48 -6.51
C CYS A 235 7.11 3.77 -5.40
N GLY A 236 5.81 4.06 -5.31
CA GLY A 236 4.91 3.49 -4.31
C GLY A 236 4.18 2.22 -4.75
N GLY A 237 4.49 1.67 -5.92
CA GLY A 237 3.77 0.52 -6.49
C GLY A 237 2.45 0.91 -7.15
N HIS A 238 1.81 1.97 -6.70
CA HIS A 238 0.61 2.57 -7.28
C HIS A 238 0.76 4.08 -7.45
N GLY A 239 0.07 4.63 -8.45
CA GLY A 239 0.13 6.06 -8.73
C GLY A 239 1.35 6.47 -9.53
N ASN A 240 1.73 7.73 -9.42
CA ASN A 240 2.79 8.36 -10.20
C ASN A 240 4.20 8.03 -9.66
N ILE A 241 5.25 8.55 -10.28
CA ILE A 241 6.58 8.63 -9.66
C ILE A 241 6.61 9.83 -8.70
N GLY A 242 7.17 9.68 -7.51
CA GLY A 242 7.11 10.62 -6.40
C GLY A 242 8.43 11.07 -5.85
N GLU A 243 8.32 11.88 -4.80
CA GLU A 243 9.41 12.52 -4.08
C GLU A 243 9.12 12.52 -2.56
N LYS A 244 10.02 13.07 -1.76
CA LYS A 244 9.81 13.21 -0.29
C LYS A 244 8.56 14.04 0.07
N SER A 245 8.18 14.98 -0.77
CA SER A 245 6.96 15.78 -0.60
C SER A 245 5.67 14.94 -0.57
N ASP A 246 5.66 13.78 -1.19
CA ASP A 246 4.50 12.87 -1.12
C ASP A 246 4.34 12.27 0.29
N PHE A 247 5.44 12.00 0.98
CA PHE A 247 5.42 11.60 2.39
C PHE A 247 4.94 12.73 3.30
N ASP A 248 5.37 13.98 3.05
CA ASP A 248 4.91 15.16 3.79
C ASP A 248 3.40 15.36 3.63
N PHE A 249 2.89 15.16 2.41
CA PHE A 249 1.46 15.18 2.15
C PHE A 249 0.71 14.13 2.97
N TYR A 250 1.17 12.88 2.97
CA TYR A 250 0.52 11.79 3.71
C TYR A 250 0.53 12.03 5.22
N LEU A 251 1.64 12.52 5.77
CA LEU A 251 1.73 12.88 7.20
C LEU A 251 0.75 13.99 7.56
N THR A 252 0.66 15.03 6.72
CA THR A 252 -0.30 16.14 6.92
C THR A 252 -1.74 15.65 6.83
N TYR A 253 -2.07 14.86 5.82
CA TYR A 253 -3.40 14.30 5.63
C TYR A 253 -3.84 13.40 6.79
N LEU A 254 -2.94 12.54 7.30
CA LEU A 254 -3.20 11.72 8.48
C LEU A 254 -3.55 12.57 9.70
N ASP A 255 -2.77 13.61 9.98
CA ASP A 255 -2.99 14.48 11.14
C ASP A 255 -4.30 15.28 11.00
N GLU A 256 -4.65 15.72 9.79
CA GLU A 256 -5.89 16.44 9.53
C GLU A 256 -7.12 15.54 9.70
N VAL A 257 -7.11 14.34 9.12
CA VAL A 257 -8.21 13.38 9.30
C VAL A 257 -8.36 12.99 10.76
N ALA A 258 -7.25 12.78 11.49
CA ALA A 258 -7.27 12.49 12.92
C ALA A 258 -7.86 13.65 13.73
N GLY A 259 -7.51 14.89 13.40
CA GLY A 259 -8.05 16.10 14.02
C GLY A 259 -9.57 16.21 13.82
N LEU A 260 -10.04 16.01 12.60
CA LEU A 260 -11.48 16.06 12.28
C LEU A 260 -12.27 14.92 12.93
N VAL A 261 -11.69 13.71 12.99
CA VAL A 261 -12.30 12.60 13.74
C VAL A 261 -12.44 12.95 15.21
N ASN A 262 -11.43 13.54 15.83
CA ASN A 262 -11.52 13.97 17.24
C ASN A 262 -12.53 15.11 17.46
N GLU A 263 -12.76 15.95 16.45
CA GLU A 263 -13.74 17.07 16.51
C GLU A 263 -15.18 16.57 16.35
N TYR A 264 -15.43 15.68 15.36
CA TYR A 264 -16.78 15.33 14.94
C TYR A 264 -17.31 14.02 15.45
N VAL A 265 -16.44 13.09 15.86
CA VAL A 265 -16.88 11.80 16.42
C VAL A 265 -16.89 11.88 17.93
N PRO A 266 -18.03 11.76 18.59
CA PRO A 266 -18.11 11.79 20.03
C PRO A 266 -17.22 10.69 20.66
N ARG A 267 -16.44 11.07 21.65
CA ARG A 267 -15.75 10.06 22.48
C ARG A 267 -16.80 9.42 23.38
N PRO A 268 -16.80 8.09 23.50
CA PRO A 268 -17.67 7.46 24.49
C PRO A 268 -17.30 7.96 25.89
N GLU A 269 -18.29 8.45 26.64
CA GLU A 269 -18.08 8.97 28.01
C GLU A 269 -17.60 7.87 28.97
N VAL A 270 -17.99 6.63 28.69
CA VAL A 270 -17.57 5.46 29.46
C VAL A 270 -17.26 4.32 28.47
N VAL A 271 -16.04 3.83 28.50
CA VAL A 271 -15.78 2.49 27.98
C VAL A 271 -16.40 1.53 28.95
N PRO A 272 -17.35 0.66 28.56
CA PRO A 272 -17.95 -0.28 29.44
C PRO A 272 -16.86 -1.01 30.22
N ASP A 273 -16.95 -1.06 31.53
CA ASP A 273 -16.03 -1.87 32.36
C ASP A 273 -16.35 -3.34 32.07
N LEU A 274 -15.68 -3.86 31.05
CA LEU A 274 -15.80 -5.25 30.69
C LEU A 274 -14.93 -6.06 31.63
N SER A 275 -15.50 -6.43 32.74
CA SER A 275 -14.94 -7.52 33.51
C SER A 275 -15.06 -8.80 32.66
N LEU A 276 -13.94 -9.20 32.04
CA LEU A 276 -13.85 -10.48 31.33
C LEU A 276 -14.30 -11.63 32.25
N THR A 277 -14.11 -11.49 33.55
CA THR A 277 -14.52 -12.43 34.58
C THR A 277 -16.04 -12.53 34.67
N ASP A 278 -16.78 -11.41 34.66
CA ASP A 278 -18.24 -11.40 34.72
C ASP A 278 -18.85 -11.95 33.44
N TYR A 279 -18.25 -11.61 32.30
CA TYR A 279 -18.65 -12.13 31.01
C TYR A 279 -18.43 -13.65 30.91
N LEU A 280 -17.24 -14.13 31.29
CA LEU A 280 -16.92 -15.56 31.32
C LEU A 280 -17.76 -16.32 32.35
N GLY A 281 -18.15 -15.67 33.43
CA GLY A 281 -19.03 -16.22 34.48
C GLY A 281 -20.45 -16.54 33.98
N GLY A 282 -20.94 -15.77 32.99
CA GLY A 282 -22.26 -15.97 32.37
C GLY A 282 -22.31 -17.03 31.23
N LEU A 283 -21.18 -17.57 30.82
CA LEU A 283 -21.10 -18.56 29.76
C LEU A 283 -21.14 -20.00 30.30
N ASP A 284 -21.78 -20.90 29.53
CA ASP A 284 -21.61 -22.34 29.74
C ASP A 284 -20.15 -22.76 29.48
N GLU A 285 -19.78 -23.93 30.03
CA GLU A 285 -18.40 -24.41 30.01
C GLU A 285 -17.87 -24.65 28.56
N ALA A 286 -18.72 -25.12 27.64
CA ALA A 286 -18.33 -25.33 26.25
C ALA A 286 -18.12 -24.02 25.50
N SER A 287 -18.92 -23.00 25.77
CA SER A 287 -18.78 -21.66 25.24
C SER A 287 -17.57 -20.94 25.82
N ARG A 288 -17.29 -21.10 27.10
CA ARG A 288 -16.12 -20.60 27.81
C ARG A 288 -14.82 -21.21 27.23
N SER A 289 -14.79 -22.55 27.06
CA SER A 289 -13.65 -23.26 26.48
C SER A 289 -13.36 -22.83 25.04
N ARG A 290 -14.40 -22.71 24.19
CA ARG A 290 -14.26 -22.20 22.82
C ARG A 290 -13.75 -20.77 22.78
N LEU A 291 -14.21 -19.94 23.70
CA LEU A 291 -13.75 -18.57 23.82
C LEU A 291 -12.29 -18.48 24.22
N LEU A 292 -11.89 -19.22 25.26
CA LEU A 292 -10.51 -19.20 25.75
C LEU A 292 -9.53 -19.77 24.72
N THR A 293 -9.97 -20.78 23.95
CA THR A 293 -9.18 -21.31 22.82
C THR A 293 -9.08 -20.30 21.67
N GLY A 294 -10.11 -19.45 21.49
CA GLY A 294 -10.11 -18.35 20.51
C GLY A 294 -9.35 -17.10 20.98
N LEU A 295 -9.23 -16.90 22.32
CA LEU A 295 -8.47 -15.79 22.91
C LEU A 295 -6.96 -15.95 22.78
N ASP A 296 -6.43 -17.17 22.58
CA ASP A 296 -5.06 -17.38 22.15
C ASP A 296 -4.80 -16.78 20.75
N ASN A 297 -5.86 -16.43 20.03
CA ASN A 297 -5.84 -15.60 18.84
C ASN A 297 -6.41 -14.21 19.17
N HIS A 298 -5.67 -13.35 19.88
CA HIS A 298 -6.00 -11.92 20.04
C HIS A 298 -6.35 -11.24 18.72
N PHE A 299 -5.82 -11.75 17.62
CA PHE A 299 -6.08 -11.33 16.27
C PHE A 299 -7.52 -11.62 15.80
N GLY A 300 -8.13 -12.72 16.23
CA GLY A 300 -9.51 -13.09 15.83
C GLY A 300 -10.57 -12.13 16.38
N LEU A 301 -10.45 -11.70 17.65
CA LEU A 301 -11.36 -10.73 18.26
C LEU A 301 -11.21 -9.33 17.66
N TYR A 302 -10.00 -8.96 17.34
CA TYR A 302 -9.68 -7.70 16.69
C TYR A 302 -10.25 -7.64 15.26
N LEU A 303 -10.00 -8.66 14.44
CA LEU A 303 -10.56 -8.76 13.08
C LEU A 303 -12.09 -8.81 13.10
N TYR A 304 -12.67 -9.51 14.07
CA TYR A 304 -14.11 -9.62 14.19
C TYR A 304 -14.75 -8.28 14.55
N GLY A 305 -14.20 -7.56 15.50
CA GLY A 305 -14.63 -6.20 15.85
C GLY A 305 -14.51 -5.24 14.66
N ARG A 306 -13.47 -5.38 13.86
CA ARG A 306 -13.29 -4.57 12.63
C ARG A 306 -14.31 -4.90 11.55
N GLN A 307 -14.61 -6.17 11.31
CA GLN A 307 -15.61 -6.58 10.31
C GLN A 307 -16.99 -6.00 10.63
N ILE A 308 -17.37 -6.01 11.92
CA ILE A 308 -18.63 -5.42 12.37
C ILE A 308 -18.62 -3.91 12.23
N ALA A 309 -17.56 -3.25 12.64
CA ALA A 309 -17.42 -1.80 12.50
C ALA A 309 -17.40 -1.35 11.03
N ALA A 310 -16.92 -2.21 10.12
CA ALA A 310 -16.94 -1.98 8.68
C ALA A 310 -18.30 -2.32 8.03
N GLY A 311 -19.30 -2.78 8.80
CA GLY A 311 -20.63 -3.12 8.29
C GLY A 311 -20.70 -4.47 7.58
N HIS A 312 -19.70 -5.32 7.73
CA HIS A 312 -19.69 -6.68 7.21
C HIS A 312 -20.17 -7.65 8.29
N PRO A 313 -21.42 -8.17 8.23
CA PRO A 313 -21.83 -9.20 9.17
C PRO A 313 -20.96 -10.45 8.94
N PRO A 314 -20.58 -11.17 10.02
CA PRO A 314 -19.85 -12.41 9.89
C PRO A 314 -20.65 -13.41 9.04
N ALA A 315 -19.96 -14.11 8.15
CA ALA A 315 -20.54 -15.18 7.35
C ALA A 315 -20.97 -16.31 8.29
N GLY A 316 -22.29 -16.44 8.50
CA GLY A 316 -22.90 -17.49 9.32
C GLY A 316 -23.94 -16.90 10.27
N GLY A 317 -25.20 -17.14 10.01
CA GLY A 317 -26.38 -16.59 10.67
C GLY A 317 -26.63 -17.04 12.13
N GLY A 318 -25.57 -17.26 12.91
CA GLY A 318 -25.65 -17.39 14.36
C GLY A 318 -25.24 -16.10 15.00
N GLY A 319 -26.11 -15.43 15.73
CA GLY A 319 -25.79 -14.21 16.46
C GLY A 319 -24.52 -14.41 17.29
N ASN A 320 -23.56 -13.50 17.14
CA ASN A 320 -22.36 -13.54 17.95
C ASN A 320 -22.72 -13.28 19.40
N PRO A 321 -22.46 -14.21 20.33
CA PRO A 321 -22.75 -14.01 21.74
C PRO A 321 -21.99 -12.83 22.35
N PHE A 322 -20.90 -12.37 21.74
CA PHE A 322 -20.18 -11.16 22.14
C PHE A 322 -20.89 -9.86 21.79
N MET A 323 -21.90 -9.91 20.91
CA MET A 323 -22.64 -8.74 20.45
C MET A 323 -24.03 -8.62 21.09
N SER A 324 -24.35 -9.48 22.05
CA SER A 324 -25.57 -9.36 22.84
C SER A 324 -25.29 -8.57 24.13
N GLY A 325 -26.20 -7.67 24.48
CA GLY A 325 -26.09 -6.82 25.68
C GLY A 325 -25.23 -5.56 25.46
N THR A 326 -24.69 -5.03 26.54
CA THR A 326 -24.03 -3.72 26.63
C THR A 326 -22.90 -3.52 25.60
N ILE A 327 -22.16 -4.57 25.26
CA ILE A 327 -21.09 -4.50 24.24
C ILE A 327 -21.68 -4.31 22.85
N GLY A 328 -22.74 -5.04 22.53
CA GLY A 328 -23.41 -4.94 21.23
C GLY A 328 -24.05 -3.56 21.03
N GLU A 329 -24.70 -3.05 22.09
CA GLU A 329 -25.27 -1.72 22.11
C GLU A 329 -24.19 -0.66 21.93
N TRP A 330 -23.12 -0.71 22.71
CA TRP A 330 -21.98 0.20 22.60
C TRP A 330 -21.32 0.17 21.20
N ALA A 331 -21.09 -1.01 20.62
CA ALA A 331 -20.49 -1.14 19.30
C ALA A 331 -21.42 -0.56 18.21
N THR A 332 -22.74 -0.73 18.37
CA THR A 332 -23.75 -0.19 17.47
C THR A 332 -23.80 1.34 17.57
N GLU A 333 -23.91 1.89 18.77
CA GLU A 333 -23.88 3.34 19.02
C GLU A 333 -22.60 3.97 18.49
N ARG A 334 -21.46 3.30 18.68
CA ARG A 334 -20.18 3.76 18.20
C ARG A 334 -20.15 3.81 16.67
N LYS A 335 -20.62 2.75 16.01
CA LYS A 335 -20.73 2.70 14.54
C LYS A 335 -21.64 3.81 14.02
N GLU A 336 -22.79 3.99 14.63
CA GLU A 336 -23.74 5.04 14.25
C GLU A 336 -23.16 6.43 14.42
N ALA A 337 -22.45 6.68 15.51
CA ALA A 337 -21.77 7.97 15.75
C ALA A 337 -20.67 8.24 14.69
N VAL A 338 -19.89 7.23 14.33
CA VAL A 338 -18.89 7.35 13.25
C VAL A 338 -19.56 7.59 11.91
N ASP A 339 -20.58 6.80 11.56
CA ASP A 339 -21.28 6.92 10.28
C ASP A 339 -21.98 8.28 10.13
N ALA A 340 -22.52 8.83 11.22
CA ALA A 340 -23.12 10.17 11.23
C ALA A 340 -22.07 11.29 11.06
N ALA A 341 -20.84 11.08 11.52
CA ALA A 341 -19.76 12.05 11.40
C ALA A 341 -19.09 12.03 10.01
N VAL A 342 -19.04 10.88 9.33
CA VAL A 342 -18.35 10.70 8.04
C VAL A 342 -18.73 11.76 7.01
N PRO A 343 -20.01 12.04 6.70
CA PRO A 343 -20.36 13.06 5.70
C PRO A 343 -19.86 14.46 6.06
N ARG A 344 -19.93 14.83 7.34
CA ARG A 344 -19.48 16.12 7.86
C ARG A 344 -17.97 16.29 7.73
N ILE A 345 -17.22 15.25 8.04
CA ILE A 345 -15.75 15.23 7.89
C ILE A 345 -15.37 15.35 6.42
N ILE A 346 -16.04 14.59 5.53
CA ILE A 346 -15.81 14.67 4.08
C ILE A 346 -16.06 16.09 3.55
N GLU A 347 -17.14 16.76 3.99
CA GLU A 347 -17.39 18.16 3.62
C GLU A 347 -16.28 19.11 4.08
N ARG A 348 -15.69 18.87 5.25
CA ARG A 348 -14.56 19.67 5.76
C ARG A 348 -13.28 19.44 4.97
N LEU A 349 -13.04 18.21 4.50
CA LEU A 349 -11.89 17.86 3.69
C LEU A 349 -12.01 18.31 2.22
N ARG A 350 -13.22 18.41 1.70
CA ARG A 350 -13.51 18.70 0.27
C ARG A 350 -12.84 19.96 -0.28
N PRO A 351 -12.80 21.11 0.42
CA PRO A 351 -12.15 22.32 -0.11
C PRO A 351 -10.67 22.11 -0.43
N THR A 352 -9.96 21.31 0.37
CA THR A 352 -8.54 21.02 0.19
C THR A 352 -8.29 19.86 -0.75
N TYR A 353 -9.03 18.76 -0.60
CA TYR A 353 -8.72 17.45 -1.22
C TYR A 353 -9.69 17.05 -2.32
N GLY A 354 -10.83 17.71 -2.46
CA GLY A 354 -11.95 17.26 -3.32
C GLY A 354 -11.65 17.21 -4.82
N ARG A 355 -10.57 17.83 -5.27
CA ARG A 355 -10.11 17.77 -6.67
C ARG A 355 -8.95 16.79 -6.88
N MET A 356 -8.44 16.15 -5.83
CA MET A 356 -7.41 15.14 -5.91
C MET A 356 -8.02 13.80 -6.37
N TYR A 357 -7.18 12.96 -6.94
CA TYR A 357 -7.63 11.66 -7.42
C TYR A 357 -8.19 10.81 -6.28
N ASN A 358 -9.24 10.07 -6.57
CA ASN A 358 -9.99 9.14 -5.70
C ASN A 358 -10.56 9.73 -4.39
N PHE A 359 -10.75 11.05 -4.30
CA PHE A 359 -11.26 11.67 -3.07
C PHE A 359 -12.59 11.05 -2.59
N ASP A 360 -13.60 10.99 -3.46
CA ASP A 360 -14.94 10.54 -3.07
C ASP A 360 -14.97 9.04 -2.72
N ASP A 361 -14.15 8.23 -3.37
CA ASP A 361 -14.08 6.78 -3.14
C ASP A 361 -13.30 6.42 -1.86
N ALA A 362 -12.23 7.16 -1.56
CA ALA A 362 -11.32 6.85 -0.46
C ALA A 362 -11.82 7.36 0.91
N GLN A 363 -12.44 8.55 0.95
CA GLN A 363 -12.71 9.26 2.20
C GLN A 363 -13.57 8.48 3.20
N PRO A 364 -14.69 7.84 2.82
CA PRO A 364 -15.52 7.13 3.80
C PRO A 364 -14.76 6.05 4.54
N GLY A 365 -13.91 5.31 3.84
CA GLY A 365 -13.07 4.25 4.42
C GLY A 365 -11.97 4.80 5.32
N ASN A 366 -11.29 5.85 4.88
CA ASN A 366 -10.19 6.49 5.62
C ASN A 366 -10.69 7.11 6.94
N VAL A 367 -11.80 7.83 6.90
CA VAL A 367 -12.40 8.42 8.12
C VAL A 367 -12.82 7.34 9.12
N ARG A 368 -13.48 6.27 8.65
CA ARG A 368 -13.88 5.16 9.54
C ARG A 368 -12.68 4.48 10.16
N LEU A 369 -11.67 4.14 9.38
CA LEU A 369 -10.46 3.50 9.91
C LEU A 369 -9.73 4.41 10.89
N MET A 370 -9.62 5.70 10.61
CA MET A 370 -9.03 6.67 11.54
C MET A 370 -9.80 6.73 12.85
N ALA A 371 -11.14 6.79 12.79
CA ALA A 371 -11.97 6.81 14.00
C ALA A 371 -11.76 5.57 14.87
N MET A 372 -11.59 4.41 14.25
CA MET A 372 -11.28 3.17 14.95
C MET A 372 -9.87 3.14 15.55
N ALA A 373 -8.90 3.76 14.88
CA ALA A 373 -7.51 3.73 15.28
C ALA A 373 -7.18 4.67 16.46
N ILE A 374 -7.77 5.86 16.51
CA ILE A 374 -7.37 6.91 17.46
C ILE A 374 -8.32 7.08 18.65
N GLN A 375 -9.52 6.55 18.56
CA GLN A 375 -10.46 6.63 19.69
C GLN A 375 -10.50 5.31 20.45
N PRO A 376 -10.69 5.35 21.78
CA PRO A 376 -10.69 4.16 22.60
C PRO A 376 -11.69 3.13 22.06
N SER A 377 -11.20 1.96 21.73
CA SER A 377 -11.99 0.78 21.44
C SER A 377 -11.82 -0.21 22.58
N LEU A 378 -12.68 -1.23 22.63
CA LEU A 378 -12.58 -2.31 23.60
C LEU A 378 -11.19 -2.99 23.63
N THR A 379 -10.40 -2.81 22.57
CA THR A 379 -9.08 -3.42 22.38
C THR A 379 -7.91 -2.51 22.79
N ASN A 380 -8.15 -1.25 23.14
CA ASN A 380 -7.10 -0.25 23.43
C ASN A 380 -6.80 -0.07 24.93
N ARG A 381 -7.05 -1.08 25.77
CA ARG A 381 -6.64 -1.10 27.18
C ARG A 381 -5.57 -2.15 27.45
#